data_5b716189fc21240b3cf50bba71d6e0e5
#
_entry.id   5b716189fc21240b3cf50bba71d6e0e5
#
_cell.length_a   1.000
_cell.length_b   1.000
_cell.length_c   1.000
_cell.angle_alpha   90.00
_cell.angle_beta   90.00
_cell.angle_gamma   90.00
#
_symmetry.space_group_name_H-M   'P 1'
#
loop_
_entity.id
_entity.type
_entity.pdbx_description
1 polymer ?
#
loop_
_entity_poly.entity_id
_entity_poly.type
_entity_poly.pdbx_seq_one_letter_code
_entity_poly.pdbx_strand_id
1 'polypeptide(L)'
;IGDIIAFSSTHNLTINTYYYLKRALDIGIIILFCPILLPVFLLLILLVACTSKGPVFYGHKRVGKNGKEFKCWKFRSMVINSQEMLEQILATDPVRAAEWEAERKFKDDPRVTKVGQFLRKTSLDELPQLVNVLIGEMSLVGPRPVTEPELEKYGKSRDYVLSVLP
;
A
#
# COMPACT_ATOMS: atom_id res chain seq x y z
N ILE A 1 -25.81 -34.12 25.54
CA ILE A 1 -24.43 -33.68 25.78
C ILE A 1 -23.86 -33.54 24.40
N GLY A 2 -23.84 -32.31 23.86
CA GLY A 2 -23.34 -32.02 22.53
C GLY A 2 -21.84 -31.77 22.62
N ASP A 3 -21.06 -32.51 21.84
CA ASP A 3 -19.63 -32.31 21.70
C ASP A 3 -19.37 -30.98 20.98
N ILE A 4 -18.87 -30.01 21.73
CA ILE A 4 -18.40 -28.75 21.15
C ILE A 4 -17.05 -29.04 20.52
N ILE A 5 -17.03 -29.19 19.19
CA ILE A 5 -15.78 -29.24 18.43
C ILE A 5 -15.21 -27.80 18.35
N ALA A 6 -14.28 -27.49 19.24
CA ALA A 6 -13.55 -26.22 19.17
C ALA A 6 -12.48 -26.30 18.09
N PHE A 7 -12.69 -25.65 16.97
CA PHE A 7 -11.62 -25.41 15.95
C PHE A 7 -10.64 -24.37 16.50
N SER A 8 -9.48 -24.80 16.97
CA SER A 8 -8.35 -23.92 17.23
C SER A 8 -7.65 -23.63 15.89
N SER A 9 -7.92 -22.47 15.30
CA SER A 9 -7.16 -22.00 14.14
C SER A 9 -5.85 -21.37 14.63
N THR A 10 -4.76 -22.13 14.58
CA THR A 10 -3.42 -21.56 14.81
C THR A 10 -2.99 -20.82 13.54
N HIS A 11 -2.66 -19.53 13.69
CA HIS A 11 -2.15 -18.73 12.57
C HIS A 11 -0.71 -19.16 12.29
N ASN A 12 -0.50 -20.05 11.29
CA ASN A 12 0.81 -20.65 10.99
C ASN A 12 1.92 -19.63 10.76
N LEU A 13 1.60 -18.43 10.28
CA LEU A 13 2.59 -17.36 10.03
C LEU A 13 3.16 -16.72 11.31
N THR A 14 2.61 -17.03 12.49
CA THR A 14 3.20 -16.64 13.78
C THR A 14 4.29 -17.62 14.23
N ILE A 15 4.37 -18.80 13.62
CA ILE A 15 5.40 -19.80 13.89
C ILE A 15 6.65 -19.43 13.10
N ASN A 16 7.78 -19.31 13.78
CA ASN A 16 9.06 -18.85 13.19
C ASN A 16 9.44 -19.60 11.91
N THR A 17 9.28 -20.93 11.86
CA THR A 17 9.64 -21.74 10.69
C THR A 17 8.85 -21.32 9.44
N TYR A 18 7.53 -21.14 9.56
CA TYR A 18 6.69 -20.70 8.44
C TYR A 18 6.95 -19.25 8.06
N TYR A 19 7.30 -18.40 9.01
CA TYR A 19 7.72 -17.03 8.73
C TYR A 19 8.97 -16.99 7.85
N TYR A 20 10.03 -17.75 8.20
CA TYR A 20 11.26 -17.78 7.41
C TYR A 20 11.07 -18.42 6.03
N LEU A 21 10.27 -19.50 5.95
CA LEU A 21 9.93 -20.12 4.66
C LEU A 21 9.17 -19.13 3.76
N LYS A 22 8.16 -18.47 4.30
CA LYS A 22 7.40 -17.44 3.59
C LYS A 22 8.31 -16.31 3.12
N ARG A 23 9.23 -15.86 3.97
CA ARG A 23 10.20 -14.82 3.65
C ARG A 23 11.15 -15.24 2.51
N ALA A 24 11.64 -16.48 2.54
CA ALA A 24 12.47 -17.04 1.47
C ALA A 24 11.70 -17.11 0.14
N LEU A 25 10.41 -17.48 0.18
CA LEU A 25 9.55 -17.49 -1.00
C LEU A 25 9.34 -16.07 -1.56
N ASP A 26 9.03 -15.08 -0.71
CA ASP A 26 8.83 -13.69 -1.13
C ASP A 26 10.08 -13.14 -1.86
N ILE A 27 11.27 -13.35 -1.27
CA ILE A 27 12.54 -12.91 -1.86
C ILE A 27 12.85 -13.70 -3.14
N GLY A 28 12.66 -15.01 -3.13
CA GLY A 28 12.90 -15.87 -4.29
C GLY A 28 12.06 -15.49 -5.50
N ILE A 29 10.76 -15.17 -5.29
CA ILE A 29 9.86 -14.70 -6.34
C ILE A 29 10.35 -13.35 -6.89
N ILE A 30 10.72 -12.40 -6.03
CA ILE A 30 11.21 -11.08 -6.49
C ILE A 30 12.49 -11.25 -7.32
N ILE A 31 13.45 -12.10 -6.88
CA ILE A 31 14.69 -12.36 -7.62
C ILE A 31 14.39 -13.01 -8.97
N LEU A 32 13.48 -13.99 -9.01
CA LEU A 32 13.10 -14.68 -10.24
C LEU A 32 12.52 -13.73 -11.29
N PHE A 33 11.67 -12.79 -10.86
CA PHE A 33 11.04 -11.82 -11.76
C PHE A 33 11.86 -10.54 -11.96
N CYS A 34 12.95 -10.33 -11.22
CA CYS A 34 13.79 -9.15 -11.30
C CYS A 34 14.27 -8.79 -12.72
N PRO A 35 14.68 -9.74 -13.60
CA PRO A 35 15.08 -9.42 -14.97
C PRO A 35 14.00 -8.74 -15.81
N ILE A 36 12.71 -9.02 -15.52
CA ILE A 36 11.55 -8.41 -16.19
C ILE A 36 11.12 -7.13 -15.46
N LEU A 37 11.08 -7.18 -14.14
CA LEU A 37 10.61 -6.07 -13.32
C LEU A 37 11.55 -4.87 -13.34
N LEU A 38 12.86 -5.09 -13.39
CA LEU A 38 13.84 -4.01 -13.34
C LEU A 38 13.77 -3.07 -14.56
N PRO A 39 13.72 -3.54 -15.82
CA PRO A 39 13.53 -2.65 -16.98
C PRO A 39 12.21 -1.88 -16.90
N VAL A 40 11.10 -2.54 -16.49
CA VAL A 40 9.81 -1.88 -16.32
C VAL A 40 9.90 -0.81 -15.25
N PHE A 41 10.52 -1.09 -14.11
CA PHE A 41 10.70 -0.16 -13.01
C PHE A 41 11.48 1.10 -13.44
N LEU A 42 12.58 0.91 -14.18
CA LEU A 42 13.40 2.01 -14.74
C LEU A 42 12.61 2.85 -15.74
N LEU A 43 11.83 2.22 -16.62
CA LEU A 43 10.95 2.91 -17.55
C LEU A 43 9.90 3.76 -16.81
N LEU A 44 9.30 3.24 -15.75
CA LEU A 44 8.32 3.97 -14.95
C LEU A 44 8.96 5.14 -14.19
N ILE A 45 10.19 5.00 -13.68
CA ILE A 45 10.95 6.11 -13.10
C ILE A 45 11.06 7.23 -14.12
N LEU A 46 11.51 6.91 -15.36
CA LEU A 46 11.68 7.89 -16.42
C LEU A 46 10.34 8.55 -16.79
N LEU A 47 9.28 7.77 -16.95
CA LEU A 47 7.94 8.30 -17.26
C LEU A 47 7.45 9.29 -16.20
N VAL A 48 7.56 8.96 -14.91
CA VAL A 48 7.14 9.84 -13.82
C VAL A 48 8.03 11.08 -13.74
N ALA A 49 9.35 10.94 -13.92
CA ALA A 49 10.29 12.05 -13.88
C ALA A 49 10.05 13.06 -15.02
N CYS A 50 9.75 12.56 -16.23
CA CYS A 50 9.53 13.40 -17.40
C CYS A 50 8.15 14.10 -17.41
N THR A 51 7.15 13.54 -16.70
CA THR A 51 5.77 14.06 -16.76
C THR A 51 5.44 15.08 -15.69
N SER A 52 6.18 15.12 -14.59
CA SER A 52 5.95 16.12 -13.54
C SER A 52 7.23 16.41 -12.75
N LYS A 53 7.48 17.69 -12.44
CA LYS A 53 8.60 18.11 -11.59
C LYS A 53 8.45 17.54 -10.17
N GLY A 54 9.57 17.15 -9.53
CA GLY A 54 9.65 16.71 -8.13
C GLY A 54 9.99 15.22 -7.93
N PRO A 55 9.93 14.68 -6.71
CA PRO A 55 10.37 13.33 -6.40
C PRO A 55 9.53 12.27 -7.13
N VAL A 56 10.19 11.25 -7.67
CA VAL A 56 9.53 10.14 -8.40
C VAL A 56 8.74 9.25 -7.46
N PHE A 57 9.23 9.07 -6.24
CA PHE A 57 8.64 8.22 -5.22
C PHE A 57 7.90 9.01 -4.16
N TYR A 58 6.82 8.43 -3.66
CA TYR A 58 6.03 8.92 -2.56
C TYR A 58 5.92 7.82 -1.50
N GLY A 59 6.21 8.14 -0.24
CA GLY A 59 6.09 7.23 0.89
C GLY A 59 4.92 7.60 1.78
N HIS A 60 3.90 6.75 1.85
CA HIS A 60 2.77 6.94 2.75
C HIS A 60 3.01 6.18 4.05
N LYS A 61 2.87 6.85 5.20
CA LYS A 61 2.96 6.19 6.51
C LYS A 61 1.88 5.16 6.68
N ARG A 62 2.25 3.95 7.07
CA ARG A 62 1.37 2.81 7.33
C ARG A 62 1.82 2.08 8.57
N VAL A 63 0.89 1.32 9.16
CA VAL A 63 1.16 0.46 10.31
C VAL A 63 1.38 -0.95 9.81
N GLY A 64 2.49 -1.55 10.21
CA GLY A 64 2.89 -2.91 9.88
C GLY A 64 2.86 -3.84 11.07
N LYS A 65 3.59 -4.95 10.95
CA LYS A 65 3.66 -5.98 11.98
C LYS A 65 4.06 -5.39 13.34
N ASN A 66 3.39 -5.86 14.39
CA ASN A 66 3.59 -5.43 15.78
C ASN A 66 3.34 -3.92 16.01
N GLY A 67 2.54 -3.26 15.17
CA GLY A 67 2.26 -1.84 15.27
C GLY A 67 3.40 -0.93 14.83
N LYS A 68 4.45 -1.44 14.18
CA LYS A 68 5.58 -0.64 13.73
C LYS A 68 5.21 0.18 12.50
N GLU A 69 5.37 1.50 12.58
CA GLU A 69 5.20 2.37 11.41
C GLU A 69 6.29 2.15 10.36
N PHE A 70 5.90 2.18 9.10
CA PHE A 70 6.80 2.16 7.96
C PHE A 70 6.30 3.06 6.84
N LYS A 71 7.18 3.36 5.86
CA LYS A 71 6.82 4.11 4.65
C LYS A 71 6.48 3.12 3.53
N CYS A 72 5.20 3.01 3.21
CA CYS A 72 4.72 2.25 2.04
C CYS A 72 5.05 3.04 0.76
N TRP A 73 6.02 2.57 -0.01
CA TRP A 73 6.52 3.27 -1.17
C TRP A 73 5.61 3.08 -2.39
N LYS A 74 5.41 4.17 -3.13
CA LYS A 74 4.66 4.18 -4.40
C LYS A 74 5.32 5.13 -5.39
N PHE A 75 5.04 4.93 -6.68
CA PHE A 75 5.29 5.99 -7.65
C PHE A 75 4.34 7.17 -7.42
N ARG A 76 4.87 8.39 -7.58
CA ARG A 76 4.04 9.59 -7.53
C ARG A 76 3.05 9.59 -8.70
N SER A 77 1.76 9.56 -8.38
CA SER A 77 0.66 9.60 -9.34
C SER A 77 -0.09 10.93 -9.34
N MET A 78 0.22 11.83 -8.39
CA MET A 78 -0.41 13.14 -8.23
C MET A 78 0.59 14.28 -8.46
N VAL A 79 0.07 15.48 -8.71
CA VAL A 79 0.84 16.72 -8.76
C VAL A 79 1.43 17.06 -7.38
N ILE A 80 2.52 17.86 -7.35
CA ILE A 80 3.22 18.18 -6.09
C ILE A 80 2.32 18.93 -5.11
N ASN A 81 1.54 19.87 -5.60
CA ASN A 81 0.60 20.69 -4.81
C ASN A 81 -0.76 20.02 -4.61
N SER A 82 -0.81 18.68 -4.64
CA SER A 82 -2.07 17.91 -4.53
C SER A 82 -2.82 18.17 -3.23
N GLN A 83 -2.12 18.49 -2.15
CA GLN A 83 -2.74 18.82 -0.86
C GLN A 83 -3.41 20.20 -0.90
N GLU A 84 -2.72 21.22 -1.40
CA GLU A 84 -3.27 22.57 -1.59
C GLU A 84 -4.48 22.56 -2.52
N MET A 85 -4.39 21.79 -3.63
CA MET A 85 -5.52 21.61 -4.53
C MET A 85 -6.71 20.92 -3.84
N LEU A 86 -6.47 19.95 -2.96
CA LEU A 86 -7.54 19.31 -2.20
C LEU A 86 -8.24 20.34 -1.32
N GLU A 87 -7.49 21.12 -0.55
CA GLU A 87 -8.03 22.14 0.34
C GLU A 87 -8.84 23.18 -0.43
N GLN A 88 -8.36 23.62 -1.59
CA GLN A 88 -9.09 24.53 -2.46
C GLN A 88 -10.40 23.91 -2.98
N ILE A 89 -10.36 22.65 -3.45
CA ILE A 89 -11.57 21.95 -3.93
C ILE A 89 -12.60 21.84 -2.80
N LEU A 90 -12.17 21.42 -1.60
CA LEU A 90 -13.08 21.28 -0.46
C LEU A 90 -13.68 22.62 0.01
N ALA A 91 -12.95 23.72 -0.16
CA ALA A 91 -13.42 25.05 0.18
C ALA A 91 -14.37 25.67 -0.86
N THR A 92 -14.22 25.31 -2.15
CA THR A 92 -14.92 25.99 -3.26
C THR A 92 -16.03 25.15 -3.89
N ASP A 93 -16.00 23.82 -3.76
CA ASP A 93 -16.97 22.92 -4.39
C ASP A 93 -17.68 22.04 -3.33
N PRO A 94 -18.88 22.42 -2.91
CA PRO A 94 -19.65 21.67 -1.90
C PRO A 94 -19.99 20.23 -2.33
N VAL A 95 -20.18 19.99 -3.64
CA VAL A 95 -20.50 18.65 -4.17
C VAL A 95 -19.30 17.72 -4.01
N ARG A 96 -18.12 18.19 -4.39
CA ARG A 96 -16.87 17.45 -4.21
C ARG A 96 -16.47 17.30 -2.74
N ALA A 97 -16.78 18.29 -1.90
CA ALA A 97 -16.60 18.19 -0.46
C ALA A 97 -17.43 17.04 0.13
N ALA A 98 -18.70 16.92 -0.25
CA ALA A 98 -19.57 15.82 0.17
C ALA A 98 -19.08 14.45 -0.35
N GLU A 99 -18.61 14.38 -1.61
CA GLU A 99 -18.00 13.16 -2.17
C GLU A 99 -16.77 12.74 -1.36
N TRP A 100 -15.90 13.69 -1.04
CA TRP A 100 -14.71 13.45 -0.24
C TRP A 100 -15.03 12.98 1.18
N GLU A 101 -16.03 13.56 1.81
CA GLU A 101 -16.44 13.19 3.16
C GLU A 101 -16.98 11.75 3.21
N ALA A 102 -17.73 11.33 2.19
CA ALA A 102 -18.32 10.00 2.09
C ALA A 102 -17.27 8.92 1.78
N GLU A 103 -16.38 9.15 0.80
CA GLU A 103 -15.52 8.09 0.24
C GLU A 103 -14.02 8.33 0.45
N ARG A 104 -13.60 9.53 0.90
CA ARG A 104 -12.19 9.96 0.99
C ARG A 104 -11.42 9.84 -0.34
N LYS A 105 -12.13 9.86 -1.45
CA LYS A 105 -11.60 9.83 -2.82
C LYS A 105 -12.57 10.54 -3.76
N PHE A 106 -12.06 11.04 -4.89
CA PHE A 106 -12.88 11.54 -6.00
C PHE A 106 -12.97 10.48 -7.10
N LYS A 107 -14.12 10.38 -7.77
CA LYS A 107 -14.29 9.52 -8.96
C LYS A 107 -13.37 9.99 -10.10
N ASP A 108 -13.32 11.31 -10.32
CA ASP A 108 -12.39 11.95 -11.25
C ASP A 108 -11.55 12.96 -10.47
N ASP A 109 -10.37 12.51 -10.03
CA ASP A 109 -9.50 13.31 -9.17
C ASP A 109 -8.56 14.20 -10.01
N PRO A 110 -8.79 15.53 -10.05
CA PRO A 110 -8.02 16.45 -10.86
C PRO A 110 -6.55 16.57 -10.41
N ARG A 111 -6.21 16.06 -9.24
CA ARG A 111 -4.84 16.04 -8.72
C ARG A 111 -4.00 14.94 -9.35
N VAL A 112 -4.64 13.94 -9.99
CA VAL A 112 -3.97 12.80 -10.60
C VAL A 112 -3.48 13.17 -12.00
N THR A 113 -2.19 12.98 -12.26
CA THR A 113 -1.60 13.22 -13.58
C THR A 113 -2.08 12.16 -14.59
N LYS A 114 -1.98 12.44 -15.91
CA LYS A 114 -2.33 11.45 -16.96
C LYS A 114 -1.54 10.14 -16.81
N VAL A 115 -0.24 10.24 -16.52
CA VAL A 115 0.60 9.08 -16.22
C VAL A 115 0.16 8.43 -14.90
N GLY A 116 -0.18 9.22 -13.90
CA GLY A 116 -0.71 8.74 -12.63
C GLY A 116 -2.02 7.95 -12.77
N GLN A 117 -2.91 8.36 -13.67
CA GLN A 117 -4.13 7.60 -13.98
C GLN A 117 -3.81 6.23 -14.57
N PHE A 118 -2.87 6.17 -15.53
CA PHE A 118 -2.40 4.90 -16.09
C PHE A 118 -1.78 4.01 -15.00
N LEU A 119 -0.88 4.56 -14.19
CA LEU A 119 -0.23 3.82 -13.11
C LEU A 119 -1.24 3.23 -12.12
N ARG A 120 -2.23 4.03 -11.69
CA ARG A 120 -3.29 3.57 -10.77
C ARG A 120 -4.21 2.52 -11.39
N LYS A 121 -4.58 2.70 -12.67
CA LYS A 121 -5.42 1.74 -13.39
C LYS A 121 -4.75 0.36 -13.56
N THR A 122 -3.43 0.35 -13.68
CA THR A 122 -2.61 -0.87 -13.84
C THR A 122 -2.00 -1.36 -12.53
N SER A 123 -2.20 -0.64 -11.41
CA SER A 123 -1.54 -0.87 -10.12
C SER A 123 0.00 -0.82 -10.16
N LEU A 124 0.56 -0.28 -11.24
CA LEU A 124 2.01 -0.13 -11.38
C LEU A 124 2.58 0.94 -10.44
N ASP A 125 1.74 1.85 -9.93
CA ASP A 125 2.15 2.79 -8.89
C ASP A 125 2.62 2.11 -7.61
N GLU A 126 2.23 0.88 -7.36
CA GLU A 126 2.58 0.10 -6.16
C GLU A 126 3.86 -0.74 -6.32
N LEU A 127 4.47 -0.79 -7.52
CA LEU A 127 5.71 -1.54 -7.76
C LEU A 127 6.85 -1.21 -6.77
N PRO A 128 7.05 0.04 -6.31
CA PRO A 128 8.04 0.35 -5.30
C PRO A 128 7.84 -0.34 -3.96
N GLN A 129 6.66 -0.90 -3.66
CA GLN A 129 6.43 -1.71 -2.46
C GLN A 129 7.26 -3.00 -2.44
N LEU A 130 7.76 -3.46 -3.59
CA LEU A 130 8.72 -4.56 -3.64
C LEU A 130 9.97 -4.27 -2.80
N VAL A 131 10.38 -3.01 -2.68
CA VAL A 131 11.46 -2.60 -1.78
C VAL A 131 11.05 -2.83 -0.31
N ASN A 132 9.81 -2.49 0.07
CA ASN A 132 9.31 -2.79 1.41
C ASN A 132 9.28 -4.30 1.69
N VAL A 133 8.95 -5.11 0.67
CA VAL A 133 9.05 -6.57 0.79
C VAL A 133 10.50 -7.00 0.98
N LEU A 134 11.45 -6.51 0.19
CA LEU A 134 12.87 -6.87 0.29
C LEU A 134 13.49 -6.52 1.65
N ILE A 135 13.14 -5.38 2.24
CA ILE A 135 13.64 -4.95 3.56
C ILE A 135 12.86 -5.55 4.74
N GLY A 136 11.76 -6.26 4.49
CA GLY A 136 11.02 -7.01 5.52
C GLY A 136 9.91 -6.24 6.21
N GLU A 137 9.48 -5.12 5.66
CA GLU A 137 8.34 -4.34 6.16
C GLU A 137 7.00 -4.87 5.64
N MET A 138 7.03 -5.57 4.49
CA MET A 138 5.85 -6.16 3.83
C MET A 138 6.15 -7.59 3.35
N SER A 139 5.09 -8.27 2.92
CA SER A 139 5.12 -9.55 2.21
C SER A 139 4.39 -9.42 0.87
N LEU A 140 4.71 -10.26 -0.12
CA LEU A 140 3.97 -10.30 -1.40
C LEU A 140 2.51 -10.69 -1.20
N VAL A 141 2.22 -11.49 -0.18
CA VAL A 141 0.87 -11.92 0.18
C VAL A 141 0.68 -11.67 1.67
N GLY A 142 -0.11 -10.68 2.00
CA GLY A 142 -0.40 -10.27 3.37
C GLY A 142 -1.67 -9.41 3.43
N PRO A 143 -2.12 -9.02 4.62
CA PRO A 143 -3.21 -8.06 4.76
C PRO A 143 -2.78 -6.70 4.20
N ARG A 144 -3.75 -5.90 3.75
CA ARG A 144 -3.45 -4.54 3.27
C ARG A 144 -2.83 -3.70 4.37
N PRO A 145 -1.71 -2.99 4.10
CA PRO A 145 -1.16 -2.06 5.07
C PRO A 145 -2.12 -0.89 5.32
N VAL A 146 -2.47 -0.69 6.60
CA VAL A 146 -3.47 0.29 7.03
C VAL A 146 -2.83 1.54 7.63
N THR A 147 -3.57 2.64 7.66
CA THR A 147 -3.22 3.83 8.45
C THR A 147 -3.68 3.66 9.90
N GLU A 148 -3.12 4.44 10.83
CA GLU A 148 -3.55 4.40 12.24
C GLU A 148 -5.08 4.62 12.42
N PRO A 149 -5.71 5.62 11.75
CA PRO A 149 -7.17 5.78 11.83
C PRO A 149 -7.98 4.64 11.22
N GLU A 150 -7.42 3.95 10.19
CA GLU A 150 -8.06 2.74 9.65
C GLU A 150 -7.95 1.56 10.63
N LEU A 151 -6.82 1.45 11.34
CA LEU A 151 -6.57 0.39 12.30
C LEU A 151 -7.56 0.42 13.48
N GLU A 152 -8.00 1.59 13.91
CA GLU A 152 -9.02 1.73 14.95
C GLU A 152 -10.35 1.05 14.57
N LYS A 153 -10.69 1.01 13.27
CA LYS A 153 -11.92 0.38 12.78
C LYS A 153 -11.91 -1.15 12.90
N TYR A 154 -10.74 -1.78 13.08
CA TYR A 154 -10.62 -3.23 13.25
C TYR A 154 -11.01 -3.72 14.65
N GLY A 155 -11.14 -2.83 15.63
CA GLY A 155 -11.58 -3.17 16.98
C GLY A 155 -10.83 -4.38 17.55
N LYS A 156 -11.54 -5.45 17.92
CA LYS A 156 -10.96 -6.69 18.49
C LYS A 156 -10.04 -7.46 17.52
N SER A 157 -10.14 -7.23 16.21
CA SER A 157 -9.30 -7.89 15.21
C SER A 157 -7.96 -7.19 14.97
N ARG A 158 -7.69 -6.07 15.66
CA ARG A 158 -6.45 -5.28 15.52
C ARG A 158 -5.20 -6.14 15.73
N ASP A 159 -5.14 -6.88 16.83
CA ASP A 159 -3.97 -7.70 17.17
C ASP A 159 -3.71 -8.80 16.15
N TYR A 160 -4.78 -9.37 15.58
CA TYR A 160 -4.68 -10.36 14.53
C TYR A 160 -4.06 -9.78 13.25
N VAL A 161 -4.52 -8.61 12.82
CA VAL A 161 -3.95 -7.91 11.63
C VAL A 161 -2.49 -7.55 11.84
N LEU A 162 -2.12 -7.10 13.06
CA LEU A 162 -0.75 -6.72 13.40
C LEU A 162 0.19 -7.90 13.70
N SER A 163 -0.31 -9.13 13.79
CA SER A 163 0.51 -10.32 14.07
C SER A 163 1.37 -10.76 12.87
N VAL A 164 1.02 -10.34 11.65
CA VAL A 164 1.68 -10.72 10.39
C VAL A 164 2.19 -9.52 9.62
N LEU A 165 3.05 -9.76 8.61
CA LEU A 165 3.48 -8.73 7.66
C LEU A 165 2.33 -8.37 6.72
N PRO A 166 2.09 -7.06 6.50
CA PRO A 166 1.14 -6.61 5.48
C PRO A 166 1.59 -6.95 4.07
#